data_5952709a5669f4a08a449263bf1a3374
#
_entry.id   5952709a5669f4a08a449263bf1a3374
#
_cell.length_a   1.000
_cell.length_b   1.000
_cell.length_c   1.000
_cell.angle_alpha   90.00
_cell.angle_beta   90.00
_cell.angle_gamma   90.00
#
_symmetry.space_group_name_H-M   'P 1'
#
loop_
_entity.id
_entity.type
_entity.pdbx_description
1 polymer ?
#
loop_
_entity_poly.entity_id
_entity_poly.type
_entity_poly.pdbx_seq_one_letter_code
_entity_poly.pdbx_strand_id
1 'polypeptide(L)'
;MTQPENNAIRDLVIVGGGTAGWMMAAAAARVLAGGVRRITLIESDAIGTVGVGEATIPPIHGFNELLGIEEQEFLDATKGTFKLAIQFENWGQVGERYFHPFGKTGRDFDGIAFHQLWSWLRDREGVGPLEDYSMSAVAARNGRFARPDANPRSPLSNLVYAYHFDATLYAAFLRDYAIERGVVRVEGRIVDVELDGESGHVSSVGLEDGASIPGDLFIDCSGFRSLLLGDALGVGFNDWSHWLPCDRALAVPSASDEQIAPFTNSHAHGAGWQWRIPLQHRTGNGHVYASAFMDHDEAERLLMANLKTPPLGECRPLRFQTGVRERLWDRNVVALGLAGGFLEPLESTSIHLIQTGIAKLLALF
;
A
#
# COMPACT_ATOMS: atom_id res chain seq x y z
N MET A 1 -43.35 -22.73 9.12
CA MET A 1 -42.73 -21.48 8.80
C MET A 1 -41.40 -21.46 9.56
N THR A 2 -40.32 -21.86 8.94
CA THR A 2 -38.96 -21.73 9.46
C THR A 2 -38.69 -20.25 9.55
N GLN A 3 -38.33 -19.77 10.73
CA GLN A 3 -37.82 -18.42 10.90
C GLN A 3 -36.62 -18.24 9.93
N PRO A 4 -36.49 -17.11 9.22
CA PRO A 4 -35.28 -16.85 8.46
C PRO A 4 -34.10 -16.95 9.41
N GLU A 5 -33.15 -17.81 9.10
CA GLU A 5 -31.88 -17.86 9.81
C GLU A 5 -31.32 -16.45 9.82
N ASN A 6 -31.02 -15.97 11.00
CA ASN A 6 -30.48 -14.63 11.21
C ASN A 6 -29.00 -14.65 10.74
N ASN A 7 -28.79 -14.51 9.43
CA ASN A 7 -27.48 -14.49 8.77
C ASN A 7 -26.68 -13.19 9.06
N ALA A 8 -27.00 -12.49 10.13
CA ALA A 8 -26.27 -11.28 10.51
C ALA A 8 -24.87 -11.68 10.98
N ILE A 9 -23.86 -11.08 10.36
CA ILE A 9 -22.46 -11.17 10.77
C ILE A 9 -22.34 -10.50 12.14
N ARG A 10 -21.97 -11.26 13.16
CA ARG A 10 -21.80 -10.77 14.54
C ARG A 10 -20.34 -10.73 14.95
N ASP A 11 -19.57 -11.73 14.58
CA ASP A 11 -18.16 -11.91 14.95
C ASP A 11 -17.29 -11.81 13.68
N LEU A 12 -16.62 -10.68 13.53
CA LEU A 12 -15.67 -10.39 12.46
C LEU A 12 -14.24 -10.71 12.96
N VAL A 13 -13.55 -11.62 12.28
CA VAL A 13 -12.18 -12.02 12.63
C VAL A 13 -11.21 -11.57 11.53
N ILE A 14 -10.20 -10.80 11.88
CA ILE A 14 -9.14 -10.31 11.00
C ILE A 14 -7.86 -11.06 11.33
N VAL A 15 -7.26 -11.72 10.33
CA VAL A 15 -6.07 -12.54 10.47
C VAL A 15 -4.87 -11.80 9.88
N GLY A 16 -3.93 -11.39 10.73
CA GLY A 16 -2.72 -10.67 10.37
C GLY A 16 -2.72 -9.21 10.78
N GLY A 17 -1.71 -8.80 11.57
CA GLY A 17 -1.53 -7.47 12.15
C GLY A 17 -0.61 -6.53 11.36
N GLY A 18 -0.43 -6.77 10.07
CA GLY A 18 0.24 -5.82 9.19
C GLY A 18 -0.64 -4.61 8.85
N THR A 19 -0.13 -3.74 7.98
CA THR A 19 -0.85 -2.52 7.56
C THR A 19 -2.28 -2.83 7.08
N ALA A 20 -2.48 -3.88 6.27
CA ALA A 20 -3.80 -4.24 5.74
C ALA A 20 -4.78 -4.64 6.86
N GLY A 21 -4.34 -5.44 7.83
CA GLY A 21 -5.19 -5.88 8.93
C GLY A 21 -5.60 -4.73 9.85
N TRP A 22 -4.67 -3.87 10.22
CA TRP A 22 -4.99 -2.72 11.07
C TRP A 22 -5.79 -1.64 10.35
N MET A 23 -5.60 -1.46 9.03
CA MET A 23 -6.49 -0.62 8.20
C MET A 23 -7.92 -1.17 8.20
N MET A 24 -8.09 -2.47 8.01
CA MET A 24 -9.43 -3.10 8.05
C MET A 24 -10.04 -2.98 9.46
N ALA A 25 -9.28 -3.27 10.52
CA ALA A 25 -9.76 -3.18 11.89
C ALA A 25 -10.21 -1.77 12.26
N ALA A 26 -9.41 -0.74 11.93
CA ALA A 26 -9.74 0.66 12.17
C ALA A 26 -11.00 1.08 11.41
N ALA A 27 -11.11 0.73 10.12
CA ALA A 27 -12.26 1.06 9.30
C ALA A 27 -13.54 0.34 9.78
N ALA A 28 -13.44 -0.95 10.11
CA ALA A 28 -14.57 -1.73 10.64
C ALA A 28 -15.04 -1.16 11.99
N ALA A 29 -14.12 -0.84 12.90
CA ALA A 29 -14.48 -0.22 14.19
C ALA A 29 -15.19 1.13 14.02
N ARG A 30 -14.80 1.91 13.02
CA ARG A 30 -15.40 3.21 12.74
C ARG A 30 -16.77 3.11 12.08
N VAL A 31 -16.91 2.21 11.09
CA VAL A 31 -18.09 2.17 10.21
C VAL A 31 -19.15 1.21 10.76
N LEU A 32 -18.74 0.06 11.33
CA LEU A 32 -19.67 -0.99 11.79
C LEU A 32 -20.03 -0.86 13.28
N ALA A 33 -19.76 0.30 13.89
CA ALA A 33 -20.10 0.56 15.30
C ALA A 33 -21.60 0.31 15.57
N GLY A 34 -21.90 -0.70 16.39
CA GLY A 34 -23.26 -1.11 16.74
C GLY A 34 -23.92 -2.14 15.80
N GLY A 35 -23.33 -2.45 14.65
CA GLY A 35 -23.81 -3.49 13.71
C GLY A 35 -23.18 -4.85 13.94
N VAL A 36 -21.87 -4.90 14.16
CA VAL A 36 -21.10 -6.10 14.48
C VAL A 36 -20.89 -6.20 15.99
N ARG A 37 -21.08 -7.37 16.58
CA ARG A 37 -20.95 -7.56 18.04
C ARG A 37 -19.49 -7.48 18.48
N ARG A 38 -18.60 -8.09 17.73
CA ARG A 38 -17.17 -8.18 18.07
C ARG A 38 -16.31 -8.13 16.81
N ILE A 39 -15.26 -7.35 16.88
CA ILE A 39 -14.17 -7.33 15.90
C ILE A 39 -12.93 -7.82 16.61
N THR A 40 -12.35 -8.92 16.12
CA THR A 40 -11.13 -9.52 16.68
C THR A 40 -10.04 -9.47 15.62
N LEU A 41 -8.86 -8.96 15.97
CA LEU A 41 -7.67 -9.05 15.13
C LEU A 41 -6.65 -9.97 15.80
N ILE A 42 -6.17 -10.96 15.05
CA ILE A 42 -5.17 -11.92 15.47
C ILE A 42 -3.84 -11.61 14.79
N GLU A 43 -2.80 -11.41 15.57
CA GLU A 43 -1.43 -11.20 15.07
C GLU A 43 -0.41 -11.89 15.98
N SER A 44 0.82 -12.09 15.49
CA SER A 44 1.91 -12.57 16.32
C SER A 44 3.09 -11.62 16.29
N ASP A 45 3.54 -11.18 17.45
CA ASP A 45 4.72 -10.33 17.61
C ASP A 45 6.01 -11.02 17.10
N ALA A 46 6.00 -12.36 17.01
CA ALA A 46 7.10 -13.15 16.45
C ALA A 46 7.17 -13.07 14.90
N ILE A 47 6.07 -12.70 14.25
CA ILE A 47 5.99 -12.52 12.79
C ILE A 47 6.15 -11.04 12.49
N GLY A 48 7.37 -10.61 12.22
CA GLY A 48 7.67 -9.21 11.92
C GLY A 48 6.94 -8.70 10.67
N THR A 49 6.46 -7.46 10.73
CA THR A 49 5.94 -6.76 9.55
C THR A 49 7.07 -6.43 8.57
N VAL A 50 6.73 -6.36 7.29
CA VAL A 50 7.65 -5.85 6.26
C VAL A 50 7.77 -4.33 6.45
N GLY A 51 8.69 -3.92 7.33
CA GLY A 51 8.90 -2.52 7.72
C GLY A 51 9.68 -1.73 6.67
N VAL A 52 9.02 -1.38 5.58
CA VAL A 52 9.56 -0.47 4.54
C VAL A 52 8.88 0.90 4.65
N GLY A 53 9.49 1.92 4.07
CA GLY A 53 8.78 3.17 3.81
C GLY A 53 7.75 2.92 2.71
N GLU A 54 6.52 3.34 2.95
CA GLU A 54 5.43 3.27 1.98
C GLU A 54 5.23 4.60 1.27
N ALA A 55 4.86 4.52 0.00
CA ALA A 55 4.40 5.65 -0.77
C ALA A 55 2.95 5.43 -1.18
N THR A 56 2.16 6.49 -1.20
CA THR A 56 0.73 6.44 -1.50
C THR A 56 0.34 7.30 -2.70
N ILE A 57 -0.93 7.25 -3.02
CA ILE A 57 -1.60 8.11 -4.00
C ILE A 57 -2.73 8.88 -3.31
N PRO A 58 -3.28 9.95 -3.89
CA PRO A 58 -4.20 10.88 -3.25
C PRO A 58 -5.43 10.28 -2.53
N PRO A 59 -6.01 9.13 -2.92
CA PRO A 59 -7.11 8.52 -2.18
C PRO A 59 -6.85 8.22 -0.69
N ILE A 60 -5.57 8.25 -0.23
CA ILE A 60 -5.24 8.14 1.20
C ILE A 60 -5.93 9.20 2.05
N HIS A 61 -6.16 10.40 1.51
CA HIS A 61 -6.88 11.46 2.21
C HIS A 61 -8.31 11.04 2.58
N GLY A 62 -9.06 10.48 1.62
CA GLY A 62 -10.42 10.00 1.87
C GLY A 62 -10.49 8.87 2.89
N PHE A 63 -9.48 8.00 2.96
CA PHE A 63 -9.41 6.96 3.97
C PHE A 63 -9.14 7.54 5.37
N ASN A 64 -8.20 8.48 5.50
CA ASN A 64 -7.93 9.14 6.77
C ASN A 64 -9.15 9.97 7.23
N GLU A 65 -9.83 10.65 6.30
CA GLU A 65 -11.08 11.39 6.57
C GLU A 65 -12.19 10.47 7.08
N LEU A 66 -12.39 9.29 6.47
CA LEU A 66 -13.33 8.26 6.93
C LEU A 66 -13.06 7.89 8.40
N LEU A 67 -11.80 7.76 8.78
CA LEU A 67 -11.38 7.46 10.14
C LEU A 67 -11.46 8.67 11.08
N GLY A 68 -11.57 9.90 10.56
CA GLY A 68 -11.51 11.15 11.33
C GLY A 68 -10.09 11.44 11.84
N ILE A 69 -9.07 11.01 11.10
CA ILE A 69 -7.66 11.25 11.42
C ILE A 69 -7.22 12.57 10.81
N GLU A 70 -6.75 13.48 11.66
CA GLU A 70 -6.21 14.77 11.23
C GLU A 70 -4.83 14.61 10.56
N GLU A 71 -4.56 15.40 9.52
CA GLU A 71 -3.31 15.33 8.74
C GLU A 71 -2.06 15.44 9.62
N GLN A 72 -2.05 16.36 10.56
CA GLN A 72 -0.88 16.58 11.42
C GLN A 72 -0.64 15.39 12.35
N GLU A 73 -1.70 14.84 12.93
CA GLU A 73 -1.64 13.65 13.75
C GLU A 73 -1.07 12.44 12.97
N PHE A 74 -1.57 12.25 11.74
CA PHE A 74 -1.06 11.21 10.84
C PHE A 74 0.43 11.39 10.54
N LEU A 75 0.87 12.60 10.17
CA LEU A 75 2.26 12.89 9.83
C LEU A 75 3.22 12.71 11.02
N ASP A 76 2.79 13.11 12.21
CA ASP A 76 3.57 12.99 13.43
C ASP A 76 3.71 11.53 13.88
N ALA A 77 2.60 10.78 13.84
CA ALA A 77 2.57 9.37 14.24
C ALA A 77 3.39 8.48 13.29
N THR A 78 3.32 8.74 11.98
CA THR A 78 3.91 7.88 10.95
C THR A 78 5.27 8.36 10.44
N LYS A 79 5.76 9.49 10.96
CA LYS A 79 6.93 10.19 10.42
C LYS A 79 6.81 10.46 8.92
N GLY A 80 5.60 10.79 8.52
CA GLY A 80 5.21 10.96 7.13
C GLY A 80 5.77 12.23 6.49
N THR A 81 5.84 12.21 5.16
CA THR A 81 6.24 13.35 4.33
C THR A 81 5.27 13.52 3.17
N PHE A 82 5.30 14.67 2.51
CA PHE A 82 4.43 14.95 1.37
C PHE A 82 4.96 14.35 0.07
N LYS A 83 4.06 13.90 -0.78
CA LYS A 83 4.34 13.35 -2.10
C LYS A 83 3.52 14.05 -3.17
N LEU A 84 4.17 14.66 -4.15
CA LEU A 84 3.55 15.35 -5.30
C LEU A 84 3.62 14.52 -6.58
N ALA A 85 4.59 13.61 -6.67
CA ALA A 85 4.89 12.90 -7.90
C ALA A 85 5.69 11.61 -7.63
N ILE A 86 5.90 10.84 -8.68
CA ILE A 86 6.98 9.86 -8.79
C ILE A 86 7.97 10.39 -9.83
N GLN A 87 9.26 10.42 -9.51
CA GLN A 87 10.32 10.67 -10.47
C GLN A 87 10.81 9.35 -11.02
N PHE A 88 10.73 9.17 -12.32
CA PHE A 88 11.27 8.04 -13.06
C PHE A 88 12.62 8.39 -13.65
N GLU A 89 13.61 7.53 -13.43
CA GLU A 89 14.97 7.67 -13.98
C GLU A 89 15.35 6.42 -14.78
N ASN A 90 15.89 6.61 -15.97
CA ASN A 90 16.35 5.55 -16.90
C ASN A 90 15.27 4.61 -17.44
N TRP A 91 13.99 4.95 -17.37
CA TRP A 91 12.92 4.07 -17.83
C TRP A 91 12.72 4.07 -19.34
N GLY A 92 12.85 5.20 -20.01
CA GLY A 92 12.82 5.27 -21.48
C GLY A 92 14.20 5.03 -22.07
N GLN A 93 15.16 5.84 -21.69
CA GLN A 93 16.57 5.75 -22.10
C GLN A 93 17.48 6.01 -20.89
N VAL A 94 18.69 5.43 -20.93
CA VAL A 94 19.69 5.71 -19.89
C VAL A 94 20.05 7.21 -19.90
N GLY A 95 19.96 7.83 -18.73
CA GLY A 95 20.14 9.27 -18.53
C GLY A 95 18.85 10.09 -18.62
N GLU A 96 17.76 9.50 -19.05
CA GLU A 96 16.45 10.18 -19.07
C GLU A 96 15.83 10.26 -17.69
N ARG A 97 15.13 11.36 -17.43
CA ARG A 97 14.42 11.61 -16.17
C ARG A 97 13.13 12.37 -16.45
N TYR A 98 12.03 11.91 -15.88
CA TYR A 98 10.75 12.60 -15.95
C TYR A 98 9.93 12.42 -14.66
N PHE A 99 8.95 13.30 -14.47
CA PHE A 99 7.99 13.21 -13.37
C PHE A 99 6.64 12.68 -13.84
N HIS A 100 6.07 11.78 -13.06
CA HIS A 100 4.66 11.42 -13.10
C HIS A 100 3.95 12.11 -11.92
N PRO A 101 3.37 13.32 -12.14
CA PRO A 101 2.79 14.12 -11.08
C PRO A 101 1.37 13.72 -10.75
N PHE A 102 0.94 14.02 -9.55
CA PHE A 102 -0.49 14.03 -9.21
C PHE A 102 -1.16 15.30 -9.74
N GLY A 103 -2.49 15.20 -9.96
CA GLY A 103 -3.29 16.32 -10.43
C GLY A 103 -3.27 16.51 -11.93
N LYS A 104 -3.69 17.69 -12.37
CA LYS A 104 -3.83 18.01 -13.79
C LYS A 104 -2.54 18.54 -14.38
N THR A 105 -2.31 18.17 -15.66
CA THR A 105 -1.26 18.75 -16.48
C THR A 105 -1.90 19.67 -17.50
N GLY A 106 -1.57 20.95 -17.43
CA GLY A 106 -2.15 21.98 -18.29
C GLY A 106 -3.64 22.20 -18.07
N ARG A 107 -4.27 22.84 -19.03
CA ARG A 107 -5.70 23.12 -19.03
C ARG A 107 -6.29 22.77 -20.40
N ASP A 108 -7.38 22.01 -20.38
CA ASP A 108 -8.13 21.69 -21.60
C ASP A 108 -8.65 22.96 -22.27
N PHE A 109 -8.68 22.98 -23.59
CA PHE A 109 -9.07 24.11 -24.38
C PHE A 109 -10.15 23.68 -25.38
N ASP A 110 -11.31 24.32 -25.36
CA ASP A 110 -12.44 24.06 -26.23
C ASP A 110 -12.81 22.57 -26.42
N GLY A 111 -12.76 21.79 -25.33
CA GLY A 111 -13.05 20.35 -25.35
C GLY A 111 -11.90 19.49 -25.85
N ILE A 112 -10.74 20.08 -26.18
CA ILE A 112 -9.51 19.33 -26.52
C ILE A 112 -8.69 19.16 -25.27
N ALA A 113 -8.34 17.91 -24.95
CA ALA A 113 -7.48 17.62 -23.81
C ALA A 113 -6.08 18.22 -24.00
N PHE A 114 -5.53 18.85 -22.95
CA PHE A 114 -4.27 19.58 -23.01
C PHE A 114 -3.12 18.76 -23.62
N HIS A 115 -2.99 17.49 -23.26
CA HIS A 115 -1.91 16.64 -23.78
C HIS A 115 -1.98 16.44 -25.30
N GLN A 116 -3.16 16.45 -25.89
CA GLN A 116 -3.34 16.37 -27.36
C GLN A 116 -2.84 17.64 -28.03
N LEU A 117 -3.21 18.81 -27.48
CA LEU A 117 -2.75 20.10 -27.95
C LEU A 117 -1.23 20.25 -27.82
N TRP A 118 -0.68 19.84 -26.64
CA TRP A 118 0.76 19.84 -26.40
C TRP A 118 1.48 18.92 -27.39
N SER A 119 0.99 17.69 -27.61
CA SER A 119 1.59 16.75 -28.57
C SER A 119 1.60 17.30 -30.00
N TRP A 120 0.55 18.02 -30.42
CA TRP A 120 0.48 18.66 -31.71
C TRP A 120 1.45 19.86 -31.85
N LEU A 121 1.63 20.64 -30.77
CA LEU A 121 2.53 21.81 -30.76
C LEU A 121 3.99 21.42 -30.62
N ARG A 122 4.31 20.35 -29.86
CA ARG A 122 5.66 19.91 -29.56
C ARG A 122 6.56 19.83 -30.77
N ASP A 123 6.05 19.26 -31.86
CA ASP A 123 6.82 19.01 -33.07
C ASP A 123 6.85 20.24 -34.00
N ARG A 124 6.12 21.32 -33.70
CA ARG A 124 5.96 22.51 -34.54
C ARG A 124 6.54 23.77 -33.90
N GLU A 125 6.23 23.99 -32.61
CA GLU A 125 6.49 25.26 -31.93
C GLU A 125 7.59 25.17 -30.87
N GLY A 126 8.20 24.00 -30.68
CA GLY A 126 9.28 23.80 -29.69
C GLY A 126 8.84 24.06 -28.24
N VAL A 127 7.61 23.69 -27.90
CA VAL A 127 7.11 23.78 -26.52
C VAL A 127 7.92 22.91 -25.59
N GLY A 128 8.01 23.31 -24.32
CA GLY A 128 8.75 22.59 -23.29
C GLY A 128 8.17 21.21 -22.96
N PRO A 129 8.83 20.45 -22.09
CA PRO A 129 8.33 19.15 -21.64
C PRO A 129 6.91 19.24 -21.06
N LEU A 130 6.12 18.16 -21.21
CA LEU A 130 4.74 18.12 -20.72
C LEU A 130 4.64 18.40 -19.21
N GLU A 131 5.60 17.95 -18.44
CA GLU A 131 5.66 18.15 -16.99
C GLU A 131 5.81 19.61 -16.55
N ASP A 132 6.32 20.50 -17.41
CA ASP A 132 6.42 21.95 -17.10
C ASP A 132 5.05 22.62 -16.97
N TYR A 133 4.01 21.97 -17.46
CA TYR A 133 2.62 22.41 -17.36
C TYR A 133 1.87 21.79 -16.18
N SER A 134 2.58 21.07 -15.30
CA SER A 134 2.03 20.53 -14.05
C SER A 134 2.60 21.27 -12.85
N MET A 135 1.75 21.89 -12.04
CA MET A 135 2.16 22.55 -10.80
C MET A 135 2.86 21.58 -9.84
N SER A 136 2.34 20.35 -9.73
CA SER A 136 2.93 19.31 -8.86
C SER A 136 4.32 18.88 -9.36
N ALA A 137 4.52 18.71 -10.68
CA ALA A 137 5.83 18.35 -11.23
C ALA A 137 6.86 19.48 -11.03
N VAL A 138 6.46 20.73 -11.32
CA VAL A 138 7.35 21.89 -11.14
C VAL A 138 7.71 22.10 -9.67
N ALA A 139 6.76 21.95 -8.75
CA ALA A 139 7.02 22.05 -7.32
C ALA A 139 7.94 20.91 -6.84
N ALA A 140 7.67 19.67 -7.25
CA ALA A 140 8.48 18.51 -6.92
C ALA A 140 9.93 18.67 -7.39
N ARG A 141 10.15 19.05 -8.66
CA ARG A 141 11.48 19.27 -9.24
C ARG A 141 12.29 20.33 -8.49
N ASN A 142 11.62 21.33 -7.93
CA ASN A 142 12.26 22.38 -7.14
C ASN A 142 12.32 22.07 -5.64
N GLY A 143 11.97 20.84 -5.19
CA GLY A 143 11.96 20.46 -3.78
C GLY A 143 11.00 21.31 -2.94
N ARG A 144 9.89 21.76 -3.52
CA ARG A 144 8.91 22.63 -2.88
C ARG A 144 7.57 21.91 -2.70
N PHE A 145 6.92 22.22 -1.59
CA PHE A 145 5.57 21.80 -1.29
C PHE A 145 4.77 22.97 -0.71
N ALA A 146 3.50 23.03 -1.05
CA ALA A 146 2.49 23.83 -0.36
C ALA A 146 1.18 23.04 -0.34
N ARG A 147 0.35 23.27 0.68
CA ARG A 147 -1.03 22.75 0.64
C ARG A 147 -1.83 23.46 -0.44
N PRO A 148 -2.81 22.76 -1.05
CA PRO A 148 -3.71 23.39 -2.03
C PRO A 148 -4.38 24.63 -1.45
N ASP A 149 -4.48 25.67 -2.27
CA ASP A 149 -5.20 26.89 -1.92
C ASP A 149 -6.70 26.70 -2.18
N ALA A 150 -7.53 27.11 -1.24
CA ALA A 150 -8.99 27.08 -1.39
C ALA A 150 -9.50 28.05 -2.49
N ASN A 151 -8.71 29.08 -2.83
CA ASN A 151 -9.05 30.01 -3.90
C ASN A 151 -8.81 29.38 -5.28
N PRO A 152 -9.87 29.08 -6.08
CA PRO A 152 -9.73 28.43 -7.37
C PRO A 152 -8.97 29.25 -8.44
N ARG A 153 -8.74 30.55 -8.17
CA ARG A 153 -7.92 31.40 -9.04
C ARG A 153 -6.44 31.32 -8.75
N SER A 154 -6.06 30.75 -7.61
CA SER A 154 -4.66 30.51 -7.26
C SER A 154 -4.14 29.32 -8.07
N PRO A 155 -2.94 29.41 -8.67
CA PRO A 155 -2.28 28.23 -9.27
C PRO A 155 -2.10 27.08 -8.30
N LEU A 156 -1.94 27.36 -6.98
CA LEU A 156 -1.79 26.36 -5.94
C LEU A 156 -3.06 25.53 -5.71
N SER A 157 -4.25 26.01 -6.15
CA SER A 157 -5.48 25.22 -6.07
C SER A 157 -5.46 23.93 -6.91
N ASN A 158 -4.52 23.82 -7.85
CA ASN A 158 -4.33 22.64 -8.69
C ASN A 158 -3.34 21.62 -8.10
N LEU A 159 -2.71 21.93 -6.95
CA LEU A 159 -1.86 20.96 -6.27
C LEU A 159 -2.69 19.80 -5.77
N VAL A 160 -2.22 18.59 -6.09
CA VAL A 160 -2.74 17.34 -5.56
C VAL A 160 -1.56 16.58 -4.97
N TYR A 161 -1.74 16.02 -3.81
CA TYR A 161 -0.65 15.36 -3.08
C TYR A 161 -1.12 14.09 -2.39
N ALA A 162 -0.16 13.31 -1.98
CA ALA A 162 -0.32 12.14 -1.13
C ALA A 162 0.80 12.16 -0.07
N TYR A 163 1.07 11.02 0.55
CA TYR A 163 2.07 10.91 1.59
C TYR A 163 3.05 9.77 1.31
N HIS A 164 4.25 9.92 1.86
CA HIS A 164 5.10 8.82 2.26
C HIS A 164 4.92 8.62 3.75
N PHE A 165 5.03 7.39 4.24
CA PHE A 165 4.98 7.11 5.67
C PHE A 165 5.72 5.81 6.03
N ASP A 166 6.03 5.66 7.30
CA ASP A 166 6.57 4.40 7.84
C ASP A 166 5.43 3.41 8.06
N ALA A 167 5.45 2.28 7.34
CA ALA A 167 4.40 1.27 7.40
C ALA A 167 4.23 0.66 8.80
N THR A 168 5.33 0.49 9.54
CA THR A 168 5.31 -0.07 10.89
C THR A 168 4.67 0.91 11.87
N LEU A 169 5.03 2.19 11.77
CA LEU A 169 4.44 3.23 12.60
C LEU A 169 2.95 3.44 12.27
N TYR A 170 2.59 3.34 11.00
CA TYR A 170 1.18 3.45 10.60
C TYR A 170 0.35 2.29 11.13
N ALA A 171 0.84 1.05 11.03
CA ALA A 171 0.17 -0.11 11.61
C ALA A 171 -0.01 0.03 13.14
N ALA A 172 1.03 0.52 13.85
CA ALA A 172 0.96 0.77 15.29
C ALA A 172 -0.06 1.86 15.64
N PHE A 173 -0.07 2.96 14.89
CA PHE A 173 -1.04 4.04 15.07
C PHE A 173 -2.48 3.57 14.86
N LEU A 174 -2.75 2.80 13.80
CA LEU A 174 -4.07 2.24 13.52
C LEU A 174 -4.48 1.15 14.52
N ARG A 175 -3.51 0.40 15.07
CA ARG A 175 -3.75 -0.55 16.15
C ARG A 175 -4.32 0.15 17.38
N ASP A 176 -3.64 1.20 17.84
CA ASP A 176 -4.04 1.94 19.01
C ASP A 176 -5.41 2.60 18.77
N TYR A 177 -5.62 3.21 17.61
CA TYR A 177 -6.90 3.74 17.17
C TYR A 177 -8.04 2.71 17.21
N ALA A 178 -7.79 1.49 16.72
CA ALA A 178 -8.79 0.43 16.63
C ALA A 178 -9.13 -0.16 18.02
N ILE A 179 -8.11 -0.38 18.87
CA ILE A 179 -8.27 -0.90 20.23
C ILE A 179 -9.10 0.09 21.09
N GLU A 180 -8.82 1.40 21.01
CA GLU A 180 -9.60 2.42 21.68
C GLU A 180 -11.09 2.40 21.30
N ARG A 181 -11.41 1.86 20.11
CA ARG A 181 -12.79 1.72 19.59
C ARG A 181 -13.36 0.32 19.75
N GLY A 182 -12.76 -0.50 20.60
CA GLY A 182 -13.29 -1.80 21.02
C GLY A 182 -12.87 -2.99 20.17
N VAL A 183 -11.90 -2.86 19.27
CA VAL A 183 -11.29 -4.02 18.61
C VAL A 183 -10.51 -4.84 19.62
N VAL A 184 -10.75 -6.14 19.65
CA VAL A 184 -10.03 -7.08 20.50
C VAL A 184 -8.79 -7.56 19.76
N ARG A 185 -7.61 -7.19 20.27
CA ARG A 185 -6.33 -7.74 19.80
C ARG A 185 -6.07 -9.07 20.50
N VAL A 186 -5.81 -10.10 19.71
CA VAL A 186 -5.36 -11.40 20.20
C VAL A 186 -3.94 -11.62 19.69
N GLU A 187 -2.98 -11.68 20.61
CA GLU A 187 -1.62 -12.08 20.29
C GLU A 187 -1.56 -13.61 20.24
N GLY A 188 -1.08 -14.17 19.13
CA GLY A 188 -0.93 -15.59 18.97
C GLY A 188 -0.65 -15.99 17.53
N ARG A 189 0.07 -17.10 17.40
CA ARG A 189 0.36 -17.70 16.10
C ARG A 189 -0.75 -18.67 15.71
N ILE A 190 -1.38 -18.46 14.56
CA ILE A 190 -2.36 -19.39 14.01
C ILE A 190 -1.62 -20.63 13.47
N VAL A 191 -2.05 -21.79 13.91
CA VAL A 191 -1.48 -23.11 13.56
C VAL A 191 -2.50 -24.03 12.91
N ASP A 192 -3.79 -23.73 13.03
CA ASP A 192 -4.88 -24.53 12.48
C ASP A 192 -6.04 -23.67 11.99
N VAL A 193 -6.82 -24.18 11.03
CA VAL A 193 -8.03 -23.57 10.50
C VAL A 193 -9.10 -24.65 10.40
N GLU A 194 -10.15 -24.51 11.19
CA GLU A 194 -11.26 -25.45 11.20
C GLU A 194 -12.31 -25.04 10.16
N LEU A 195 -12.72 -26.01 9.35
CA LEU A 195 -13.78 -25.86 8.37
C LEU A 195 -15.05 -26.59 8.85
N ASP A 196 -16.20 -25.96 8.66
CA ASP A 196 -17.48 -26.63 8.81
C ASP A 196 -17.64 -27.73 7.76
N GLY A 197 -17.98 -28.94 8.19
CA GLY A 197 -18.00 -30.13 7.34
C GLY A 197 -19.11 -30.14 6.28
N GLU A 198 -20.16 -29.33 6.43
CA GLU A 198 -21.30 -29.29 5.50
C GLU A 198 -21.14 -28.12 4.51
N SER A 199 -20.89 -26.91 5.03
CA SER A 199 -20.80 -25.68 4.23
C SER A 199 -19.39 -25.43 3.67
N GLY A 200 -18.37 -25.98 4.31
CA GLY A 200 -16.96 -25.69 4.04
C GLY A 200 -16.53 -24.27 4.43
N HIS A 201 -17.36 -23.55 5.20
CA HIS A 201 -16.99 -22.25 5.77
C HIS A 201 -15.90 -22.42 6.83
N VAL A 202 -15.06 -21.41 7.03
CA VAL A 202 -14.19 -21.36 8.19
C VAL A 202 -15.05 -21.17 9.43
N SER A 203 -14.96 -22.08 10.38
CA SER A 203 -15.70 -22.03 11.66
C SER A 203 -14.87 -21.33 12.72
N SER A 204 -13.55 -21.62 12.77
CA SER A 204 -12.62 -21.02 13.74
C SER A 204 -11.18 -21.10 13.25
N VAL A 205 -10.30 -20.33 13.91
CA VAL A 205 -8.84 -20.43 13.78
C VAL A 205 -8.23 -20.84 15.10
N GLY A 206 -7.36 -21.87 15.07
CA GLY A 206 -6.65 -22.40 16.23
C GLY A 206 -5.30 -21.73 16.44
N LEU A 207 -5.01 -21.34 17.67
CA LEU A 207 -3.74 -20.72 18.06
C LEU A 207 -2.78 -21.76 18.66
N GLU A 208 -1.49 -21.44 18.65
CA GLU A 208 -0.42 -22.32 19.18
C GLU A 208 -0.56 -22.64 20.67
N ASP A 209 -1.20 -21.78 21.45
CA ASP A 209 -1.51 -21.98 22.86
C ASP A 209 -2.75 -22.87 23.11
N GLY A 210 -3.41 -23.34 22.06
CA GLY A 210 -4.61 -24.16 22.10
C GLY A 210 -5.93 -23.38 22.13
N ALA A 211 -5.91 -22.05 22.12
CA ALA A 211 -7.13 -21.26 21.98
C ALA A 211 -7.74 -21.39 20.57
N SER A 212 -9.07 -21.41 20.52
CA SER A 212 -9.82 -21.39 19.24
C SER A 212 -10.65 -20.11 19.18
N ILE A 213 -10.55 -19.39 18.06
CA ILE A 213 -11.25 -18.13 17.81
C ILE A 213 -12.30 -18.33 16.74
N PRO A 214 -13.58 -18.45 17.11
CA PRO A 214 -14.68 -18.59 16.13
C PRO A 214 -15.04 -17.25 15.50
N GLY A 215 -15.63 -17.30 14.31
CA GLY A 215 -16.11 -16.12 13.59
C GLY A 215 -17.15 -16.42 12.54
N ASP A 216 -17.96 -15.41 12.19
CA ASP A 216 -18.94 -15.50 11.11
C ASP A 216 -18.33 -15.10 9.76
N LEU A 217 -17.46 -14.07 9.76
CA LEU A 217 -16.71 -13.59 8.60
C LEU A 217 -15.24 -13.42 8.98
N PHE A 218 -14.36 -13.90 8.10
CA PHE A 218 -12.93 -13.82 8.26
C PHE A 218 -12.29 -12.93 7.19
N ILE A 219 -11.37 -12.05 7.61
CA ILE A 219 -10.58 -11.22 6.70
C ILE A 219 -9.15 -11.73 6.71
N ASP A 220 -8.70 -12.28 5.59
CA ASP A 220 -7.36 -12.79 5.42
C ASP A 220 -6.40 -11.65 5.06
N CYS A 221 -5.63 -11.17 6.03
CA CYS A 221 -4.54 -10.21 5.92
C CYS A 221 -3.19 -10.86 6.24
N SER A 222 -3.07 -12.19 6.10
CA SER A 222 -1.91 -12.98 6.51
C SER A 222 -0.68 -12.85 5.58
N GLY A 223 -0.68 -11.85 4.71
CA GLY A 223 0.44 -11.57 3.81
C GLY A 223 0.53 -12.58 2.65
N PHE A 224 1.71 -12.76 2.09
CA PHE A 224 1.93 -13.68 0.97
C PHE A 224 1.54 -15.14 1.25
N ARG A 225 1.41 -15.51 2.52
CA ARG A 225 0.98 -16.85 2.91
C ARG A 225 -0.48 -17.13 2.52
N SER A 226 -1.37 -16.12 2.59
CA SER A 226 -2.81 -16.28 2.32
C SER A 226 -3.40 -17.49 3.07
N LEU A 227 -3.24 -17.46 4.39
CA LEU A 227 -3.47 -18.60 5.29
C LEU A 227 -4.89 -19.15 5.23
N LEU A 228 -5.89 -18.27 5.08
CA LEU A 228 -7.28 -18.70 5.01
C LEU A 228 -7.74 -18.94 3.56
N LEU A 229 -7.58 -17.93 2.70
CA LEU A 229 -8.10 -18.03 1.34
C LEU A 229 -7.28 -18.99 0.47
N GLY A 230 -5.95 -18.91 0.57
CA GLY A 230 -5.05 -19.75 -0.20
C GLY A 230 -4.84 -21.13 0.38
N ASP A 231 -4.36 -21.20 1.64
CA ASP A 231 -3.98 -22.48 2.24
C ASP A 231 -5.21 -23.30 2.67
N ALA A 232 -6.13 -22.72 3.47
CA ALA A 232 -7.26 -23.49 4.02
C ALA A 232 -8.38 -23.72 3.01
N LEU A 233 -8.79 -22.70 2.22
CA LEU A 233 -9.87 -22.84 1.23
C LEU A 233 -9.38 -23.28 -0.15
N GLY A 234 -8.07 -23.34 -0.40
CA GLY A 234 -7.49 -23.82 -1.64
C GLY A 234 -7.80 -22.96 -2.87
N VAL A 235 -8.05 -21.65 -2.68
CA VAL A 235 -8.30 -20.75 -3.82
C VAL A 235 -7.03 -20.60 -4.65
N GLY A 236 -7.12 -20.90 -5.94
CA GLY A 236 -6.00 -20.83 -6.89
C GLY A 236 -5.40 -19.43 -7.03
N PHE A 237 -4.21 -19.39 -7.65
CA PHE A 237 -3.46 -18.16 -7.87
C PHE A 237 -3.14 -18.00 -9.36
N ASN A 238 -3.51 -16.86 -9.94
CA ASN A 238 -3.17 -16.48 -11.30
C ASN A 238 -1.81 -15.84 -11.30
N ASP A 239 -0.82 -16.55 -11.79
CA ASP A 239 0.57 -16.11 -11.89
C ASP A 239 0.76 -15.15 -13.08
N TRP A 240 1.32 -13.96 -12.81
CA TRP A 240 1.64 -12.93 -13.80
C TRP A 240 3.14 -12.77 -14.04
N SER A 241 3.97 -13.71 -13.57
CA SER A 241 5.43 -13.64 -13.72
C SER A 241 5.89 -13.56 -15.17
N HIS A 242 5.09 -14.06 -16.13
CA HIS A 242 5.36 -13.95 -17.56
C HIS A 242 5.23 -12.51 -18.12
N TRP A 243 4.52 -11.61 -17.42
CA TRP A 243 4.44 -10.18 -17.73
C TRP A 243 5.34 -9.35 -16.81
N LEU A 244 5.45 -9.75 -15.55
CA LEU A 244 6.12 -9.05 -14.47
C LEU A 244 7.14 -10.01 -13.82
N PRO A 245 8.35 -10.12 -14.40
CA PRO A 245 9.30 -11.17 -14.05
C PRO A 245 10.04 -10.95 -12.73
N CYS A 246 9.90 -9.78 -12.09
CA CYS A 246 10.52 -9.55 -10.79
C CYS A 246 9.86 -10.42 -9.71
N ASP A 247 10.71 -11.07 -8.91
CA ASP A 247 10.31 -12.04 -7.89
C ASP A 247 11.07 -11.87 -6.57
N ARG A 248 11.95 -10.86 -6.50
CA ARG A 248 12.79 -10.56 -5.35
C ARG A 248 12.85 -9.07 -5.09
N ALA A 249 13.04 -8.72 -3.83
CA ALA A 249 13.44 -7.38 -3.46
C ALA A 249 14.46 -7.41 -2.31
N LEU A 250 15.24 -6.35 -2.25
CA LEU A 250 16.09 -5.98 -1.12
C LEU A 250 15.59 -4.67 -0.56
N ALA A 251 15.54 -4.53 0.74
CA ALA A 251 15.16 -3.29 1.39
C ALA A 251 16.20 -2.89 2.43
N VAL A 252 16.59 -1.61 2.45
CA VAL A 252 17.52 -1.06 3.43
C VAL A 252 17.14 0.37 3.80
N PRO A 253 17.03 0.71 5.10
CA PRO A 253 16.90 2.09 5.53
C PRO A 253 18.24 2.81 5.44
N SER A 254 18.22 4.08 5.06
CA SER A 254 19.37 4.96 5.14
C SER A 254 19.04 6.23 5.93
N ALA A 255 20.06 6.98 6.35
CA ALA A 255 19.86 8.25 7.03
C ALA A 255 18.97 9.20 6.21
N SER A 256 18.25 10.08 6.88
CA SER A 256 17.43 11.10 6.22
C SER A 256 18.30 12.02 5.35
N ASP A 257 17.70 12.53 4.28
CA ASP A 257 18.30 13.60 3.50
C ASP A 257 18.27 14.93 4.27
N GLU A 258 19.24 15.79 4.02
CA GLU A 258 19.20 17.18 4.54
C GLU A 258 17.97 17.93 4.01
N GLN A 259 17.57 17.64 2.79
CA GLN A 259 16.37 18.20 2.17
C GLN A 259 15.44 17.06 1.70
N ILE A 260 14.28 16.96 2.35
CA ILE A 260 13.26 15.97 2.04
C ILE A 260 12.61 16.32 0.70
N ALA A 261 12.77 15.44 -0.29
CA ALA A 261 12.16 15.60 -1.60
C ALA A 261 10.66 15.24 -1.54
N PRO A 262 9.74 16.06 -2.08
CA PRO A 262 8.31 15.77 -2.07
C PRO A 262 7.91 14.82 -3.22
N PHE A 263 8.68 13.77 -3.46
CA PHE A 263 8.40 12.74 -4.47
C PHE A 263 9.11 11.42 -4.15
N THR A 264 8.53 10.32 -4.65
CA THR A 264 9.19 9.01 -4.70
C THR A 264 10.14 9.00 -5.89
N ASN A 265 11.35 8.48 -5.72
CA ASN A 265 12.23 8.20 -6.86
C ASN A 265 12.15 6.72 -7.24
N SER A 266 12.05 6.45 -8.54
CA SER A 266 12.02 5.12 -9.16
C SER A 266 13.08 5.06 -10.24
N HIS A 267 14.18 4.34 -9.98
CA HIS A 267 15.34 4.25 -10.86
C HIS A 267 15.42 2.86 -11.49
N ALA A 268 15.34 2.79 -12.83
CA ALA A 268 15.46 1.54 -13.57
C ALA A 268 16.91 1.03 -13.62
N HIS A 269 17.07 -0.28 -13.49
CA HIS A 269 18.29 -1.03 -13.63
C HIS A 269 18.14 -2.11 -14.70
N GLY A 270 19.23 -2.82 -15.03
CA GLY A 270 19.25 -3.83 -16.11
C GLY A 270 18.28 -4.99 -15.92
N ALA A 271 17.93 -5.33 -14.66
CA ALA A 271 17.03 -6.46 -14.36
C ALA A 271 16.03 -6.13 -13.25
N GLY A 272 15.63 -4.87 -13.11
CA GLY A 272 14.71 -4.44 -12.09
C GLY A 272 14.73 -2.91 -11.88
N TRP A 273 14.32 -2.47 -10.70
CA TRP A 273 14.27 -1.04 -10.39
C TRP A 273 14.43 -0.79 -8.89
N GLN A 274 14.94 0.38 -8.54
CA GLN A 274 15.18 0.81 -7.17
C GLN A 274 14.20 1.91 -6.78
N TRP A 275 13.59 1.80 -5.59
CA TRP A 275 12.80 2.87 -5.00
C TRP A 275 13.58 3.64 -3.94
N ARG A 276 13.20 4.90 -3.77
CA ARG A 276 13.66 5.77 -2.71
C ARG A 276 12.50 6.59 -2.18
N ILE A 277 12.19 6.42 -0.90
CA ILE A 277 11.04 7.01 -0.21
C ILE A 277 11.55 7.80 0.99
N PRO A 278 11.57 9.14 0.92
CA PRO A 278 12.06 9.98 2.00
C PRO A 278 11.02 10.13 3.11
N LEU A 279 11.43 9.87 4.35
CA LEU A 279 10.65 10.06 5.57
C LEU A 279 11.33 11.10 6.49
N GLN A 280 10.64 11.55 7.56
CA GLN A 280 11.20 12.53 8.49
C GLN A 280 12.44 12.01 9.23
N HIS A 281 12.50 10.71 9.55
CA HIS A 281 13.55 10.12 10.41
C HIS A 281 14.53 9.22 9.66
N ARG A 282 14.22 8.81 8.44
CA ARG A 282 15.05 7.95 7.58
C ARG A 282 14.59 8.03 6.13
N THR A 283 15.38 7.47 5.22
CA THR A 283 14.93 7.20 3.85
C THR A 283 14.78 5.69 3.66
N GLY A 284 13.61 5.26 3.18
CA GLY A 284 13.38 3.89 2.75
C GLY A 284 13.95 3.68 1.35
N ASN A 285 14.82 2.69 1.18
CA ASN A 285 15.33 2.31 -0.13
C ASN A 285 15.11 0.82 -0.34
N GLY A 286 14.98 0.43 -1.61
CA GLY A 286 15.02 -0.97 -1.96
C GLY A 286 15.14 -1.19 -3.45
N HIS A 287 15.48 -2.42 -3.82
CA HIS A 287 15.70 -2.85 -5.18
C HIS A 287 14.83 -4.06 -5.47
N VAL A 288 13.85 -3.90 -6.36
CA VAL A 288 13.06 -4.99 -6.95
C VAL A 288 13.82 -5.53 -8.14
N TYR A 289 13.98 -6.85 -8.24
CA TYR A 289 14.72 -7.46 -9.34
C TYR A 289 14.19 -8.84 -9.72
N ALA A 290 14.46 -9.23 -10.96
CA ALA A 290 14.16 -10.55 -11.48
C ALA A 290 15.36 -11.49 -11.26
N SER A 291 15.19 -12.51 -10.40
CA SER A 291 16.26 -13.44 -10.04
C SER A 291 16.74 -14.31 -11.22
N ALA A 292 15.97 -14.35 -12.30
CA ALA A 292 16.40 -15.02 -13.54
C ALA A 292 17.52 -14.26 -14.29
N PHE A 293 17.71 -12.95 -14.03
CA PHE A 293 18.63 -12.08 -14.74
C PHE A 293 19.67 -11.39 -13.86
N MET A 294 19.51 -11.44 -12.54
CA MET A 294 20.40 -10.80 -11.57
C MET A 294 20.47 -11.64 -10.31
N ASP A 295 21.66 -11.94 -9.82
CA ASP A 295 21.83 -12.62 -8.55
C ASP A 295 21.68 -11.68 -7.34
N HIS A 296 21.63 -12.27 -6.15
CA HIS A 296 21.41 -11.53 -4.91
C HIS A 296 22.55 -10.54 -4.60
N ASP A 297 23.79 -10.99 -4.78
CA ASP A 297 24.97 -10.20 -4.42
C ASP A 297 25.13 -9.00 -5.35
N GLU A 298 24.81 -9.17 -6.63
CA GLU A 298 24.77 -8.09 -7.60
C GLU A 298 23.67 -7.09 -7.27
N ALA A 299 22.47 -7.58 -6.94
CA ALA A 299 21.34 -6.72 -6.57
C ALA A 299 21.65 -5.90 -5.31
N GLU A 300 22.28 -6.50 -4.29
CA GLU A 300 22.69 -5.80 -3.07
C GLU A 300 23.78 -4.77 -3.36
N ARG A 301 24.81 -5.14 -4.11
CA ARG A 301 25.88 -4.23 -4.51
C ARG A 301 25.35 -3.01 -5.26
N LEU A 302 24.39 -3.20 -6.18
CA LEU A 302 23.74 -2.08 -6.89
C LEU A 302 22.92 -1.20 -5.96
N LEU A 303 22.11 -1.79 -5.09
CA LEU A 303 21.33 -1.04 -4.11
C LEU A 303 22.24 -0.18 -3.22
N MET A 304 23.28 -0.78 -2.65
CA MET A 304 24.21 -0.09 -1.75
C MET A 304 25.01 1.00 -2.45
N ALA A 305 25.43 0.78 -3.69
CA ALA A 305 26.16 1.78 -4.48
C ALA A 305 25.32 3.01 -4.84
N ASN A 306 23.99 2.87 -4.89
CA ASN A 306 23.06 3.95 -5.22
C ASN A 306 22.42 4.64 -4.01
N LEU A 307 22.81 4.28 -2.78
CA LEU A 307 22.37 5.01 -1.59
C LEU A 307 22.97 6.42 -1.60
N LYS A 308 22.13 7.41 -1.35
CA LYS A 308 22.59 8.82 -1.25
C LYS A 308 23.10 9.18 0.15
N THR A 309 22.67 8.42 1.15
CA THR A 309 23.01 8.63 2.57
C THR A 309 23.44 7.30 3.19
N PRO A 310 24.20 7.31 4.29
CA PRO A 310 24.70 6.08 4.90
C PRO A 310 23.56 5.12 5.31
N PRO A 311 23.73 3.79 5.10
CA PRO A 311 22.75 2.81 5.53
C PRO A 311 22.63 2.78 7.06
N LEU A 312 21.43 2.51 7.57
CA LEU A 312 21.10 2.38 9.00
C LEU A 312 20.98 0.91 9.45
N GLY A 313 21.27 -0.03 8.58
CA GLY A 313 21.19 -1.46 8.86
C GLY A 313 21.60 -2.31 7.67
N GLU A 314 21.40 -3.61 7.79
CA GLU A 314 21.67 -4.58 6.73
C GLU A 314 20.53 -4.65 5.71
N CYS A 315 20.83 -5.10 4.50
CA CYS A 315 19.85 -5.38 3.47
C CYS A 315 18.94 -6.53 3.88
N ARG A 316 17.63 -6.31 3.75
CA ARG A 316 16.59 -7.27 4.09
C ARG A 316 16.05 -7.91 2.82
N PRO A 317 16.29 -9.22 2.58
CA PRO A 317 15.78 -9.88 1.41
C PRO A 317 14.29 -10.19 1.54
N LEU A 318 13.56 -10.01 0.45
CA LEU A 318 12.15 -10.33 0.31
C LEU A 318 11.94 -11.20 -0.93
N ARG A 319 11.02 -12.14 -0.85
CA ARG A 319 10.57 -12.98 -1.96
C ARG A 319 9.08 -12.77 -2.15
N PHE A 320 8.66 -12.69 -3.39
CA PHE A 320 7.26 -12.55 -3.73
C PHE A 320 6.95 -13.22 -5.07
N GLN A 321 5.67 -13.38 -5.33
CA GLN A 321 5.14 -13.79 -6.62
C GLN A 321 4.13 -12.74 -7.06
N THR A 322 4.28 -12.24 -8.29
CA THR A 322 3.34 -11.29 -8.85
C THR A 322 2.14 -12.01 -9.41
N GLY A 323 0.95 -11.56 -9.04
CA GLY A 323 -0.30 -12.18 -9.45
C GLY A 323 -1.44 -11.89 -8.47
N VAL A 324 -2.55 -12.59 -8.67
CA VAL A 324 -3.78 -12.40 -7.88
C VAL A 324 -4.47 -13.75 -7.65
N ARG A 325 -5.11 -13.92 -6.49
CA ARG A 325 -5.99 -15.07 -6.26
C ARG A 325 -7.13 -15.08 -7.27
N GLU A 326 -7.54 -16.27 -7.74
CA GLU A 326 -8.65 -16.41 -8.70
C GLU A 326 -9.94 -15.78 -8.19
N ARG A 327 -10.13 -15.77 -6.87
CA ARG A 327 -11.23 -15.10 -6.15
C ARG A 327 -10.65 -14.42 -4.92
N LEU A 328 -11.08 -13.18 -4.64
CA LEU A 328 -10.73 -12.45 -3.44
C LEU A 328 -11.72 -12.67 -2.28
N TRP A 329 -12.84 -13.29 -2.58
CA TRP A 329 -13.86 -13.69 -1.63
C TRP A 329 -14.33 -15.12 -1.97
N ASP A 330 -14.17 -16.03 -1.04
CA ASP A 330 -14.72 -17.37 -1.12
C ASP A 330 -15.37 -17.74 0.22
N ARG A 331 -16.61 -18.26 0.16
CA ARG A 331 -17.44 -18.56 1.34
C ARG A 331 -17.49 -17.37 2.30
N ASN A 332 -17.03 -17.56 3.54
CA ASN A 332 -16.96 -16.53 4.56
C ASN A 332 -15.53 -15.97 4.79
N VAL A 333 -14.67 -16.01 3.77
CA VAL A 333 -13.32 -15.45 3.81
C VAL A 333 -13.13 -14.43 2.71
N VAL A 334 -12.63 -13.24 3.08
CA VAL A 334 -12.23 -12.17 2.16
C VAL A 334 -10.75 -11.88 2.34
N ALA A 335 -9.96 -11.93 1.27
CA ALA A 335 -8.54 -11.56 1.32
C ALA A 335 -8.34 -10.07 1.05
N LEU A 336 -7.46 -9.44 1.84
CA LEU A 336 -7.01 -8.06 1.66
C LEU A 336 -5.49 -7.98 1.65
N GLY A 337 -4.97 -7.04 0.87
CA GLY A 337 -3.53 -6.84 0.71
C GLY A 337 -2.85 -8.03 0.07
N LEU A 338 -1.67 -8.38 0.57
CA LEU A 338 -0.80 -9.41 -0.03
C LEU A 338 -1.43 -10.82 -0.03
N ALA A 339 -2.41 -11.10 0.83
CA ALA A 339 -3.14 -12.37 0.84
C ALA A 339 -4.00 -12.56 -0.41
N GLY A 340 -4.51 -11.47 -0.98
CA GLY A 340 -5.27 -11.47 -2.22
C GLY A 340 -4.42 -11.47 -3.48
N GLY A 341 -3.18 -10.99 -3.40
CA GLY A 341 -2.27 -10.88 -4.52
C GLY A 341 -1.26 -9.76 -4.37
N PHE A 342 -0.34 -9.68 -5.31
CA PHE A 342 0.71 -8.68 -5.30
C PHE A 342 1.03 -8.19 -6.71
N LEU A 343 1.24 -6.91 -6.81
CA LEU A 343 1.76 -6.20 -7.96
C LEU A 343 2.91 -5.30 -7.49
N GLU A 344 4.02 -5.28 -8.22
CA GLU A 344 5.13 -4.38 -7.91
C GLU A 344 4.64 -2.94 -7.69
N PRO A 345 5.01 -2.26 -6.58
CA PRO A 345 4.42 -0.98 -6.20
C PRO A 345 5.05 0.21 -6.94
N LEU A 346 5.34 0.06 -8.24
CA LEU A 346 5.96 1.09 -9.07
C LEU A 346 5.17 2.41 -9.05
N GLU A 347 3.85 2.31 -9.12
CA GLU A 347 2.91 3.44 -9.06
C GLU A 347 2.37 3.72 -7.65
N SER A 348 2.93 3.08 -6.60
CA SER A 348 2.53 3.28 -5.19
C SER A 348 1.07 2.93 -4.90
N THR A 349 0.54 1.87 -5.52
CA THR A 349 -0.89 1.52 -5.46
C THR A 349 -1.24 0.47 -4.40
N SER A 350 -0.26 -0.16 -3.74
CA SER A 350 -0.51 -1.25 -2.78
C SER A 350 -1.49 -0.86 -1.66
N ILE A 351 -1.27 0.29 -1.02
CA ILE A 351 -2.17 0.81 0.03
C ILE A 351 -3.55 1.15 -0.54
N HIS A 352 -3.61 1.71 -1.75
CA HIS A 352 -4.87 2.05 -2.40
C HIS A 352 -5.72 0.80 -2.72
N LEU A 353 -5.10 -0.31 -3.11
CA LEU A 353 -5.82 -1.58 -3.33
C LEU A 353 -6.44 -2.09 -2.02
N ILE A 354 -5.73 -1.98 -0.90
CA ILE A 354 -6.27 -2.30 0.42
C ILE A 354 -7.46 -1.41 0.75
N GLN A 355 -7.33 -0.08 0.59
CA GLN A 355 -8.40 0.89 0.82
C GLN A 355 -9.65 0.59 -0.01
N THR A 356 -9.45 0.29 -1.30
CA THR A 356 -10.54 -0.04 -2.23
C THR A 356 -11.23 -1.34 -1.82
N GLY A 357 -10.47 -2.36 -1.41
CA GLY A 357 -11.02 -3.62 -0.90
C GLY A 357 -11.84 -3.41 0.37
N ILE A 358 -11.33 -2.65 1.33
CA ILE A 358 -12.04 -2.29 2.56
C ILE A 358 -13.33 -1.53 2.25
N ALA A 359 -13.25 -0.48 1.43
CA ALA A 359 -14.43 0.34 1.10
C ALA A 359 -15.52 -0.48 0.40
N LYS A 360 -15.16 -1.35 -0.55
CA LYS A 360 -16.11 -2.26 -1.22
C LYS A 360 -16.73 -3.27 -0.25
N LEU A 361 -15.94 -3.84 0.64
CA LEU A 361 -16.45 -4.79 1.63
C LEU A 361 -17.43 -4.09 2.60
N LEU A 362 -17.04 -2.94 3.16
CA LEU A 362 -17.88 -2.21 4.11
C LEU A 362 -19.18 -1.66 3.49
N ALA A 363 -19.21 -1.43 2.18
CA ALA A 363 -20.41 -1.04 1.46
C ALA A 363 -21.46 -2.18 1.33
N LEU A 364 -21.11 -3.42 1.67
CA LEU A 364 -22.00 -4.59 1.62
C LEU A 364 -22.63 -4.91 2.98
N PHE A 365 -22.17 -4.27 4.07
CA PHE A 365 -22.76 -4.37 5.40
C PHE A 365 -23.95 -3.42 5.56
#